data_045e669720d741076ca1c2e10908d804
#
_entry.id   045e669720d741076ca1c2e10908d804
#
_cell.length_a   1.000
_cell.length_b   1.000
_cell.length_c   1.000
_cell.angle_alpha   90.00
_cell.angle_beta   90.00
_cell.angle_gamma   90.00
#
_symmetry.space_group_name_H-M   'P 1'
#
loop_
_entity.id
_entity.type
_entity.pdbx_description
1 polymer ?
#
loop_
_entity_poly.entity_id
_entity_poly.type
_entity_poly.pdbx_seq_one_letter_code
_entity_poly.pdbx_strand_id
1 'polypeptide(L)'
;MNMKTWMLLKACLVTLLMVVLAGCAGKAPAPEKQVTLATQSIAQAERSGAVEFAPVELKSARDKLSQAKLAMDNEENLKARRLADEAMVDANLAEAKARSSKSQKVVEELKDSIRILEEELNR
;
A
#
# COMPACT_ATOMS: atom_id res chain seq x y z
N MET A 1 -7.17 -25.21 -56.07
CA MET A 1 -7.28 -25.29 -54.61
C MET A 1 -8.75 -25.44 -54.28
N ASN A 2 -9.15 -26.60 -53.72
CA ASN A 2 -10.57 -26.93 -53.54
C ASN A 2 -11.19 -26.07 -52.43
N MET A 3 -12.40 -25.55 -52.68
CA MET A 3 -13.18 -24.72 -51.74
C MET A 3 -13.31 -25.37 -50.35
N LYS A 4 -13.35 -26.71 -50.31
CA LYS A 4 -13.37 -27.51 -49.07
C LYS A 4 -12.05 -27.40 -48.25
N THR A 5 -10.90 -27.39 -48.94
CA THR A 5 -9.60 -27.27 -48.24
C THR A 5 -9.39 -25.86 -47.71
N TRP A 6 -9.91 -24.84 -48.37
CA TRP A 6 -9.87 -23.45 -47.91
C TRP A 6 -10.75 -23.21 -46.68
N MET A 7 -11.95 -23.85 -46.63
CA MET A 7 -12.81 -23.83 -45.41
C MET A 7 -12.16 -24.54 -44.25
N LEU A 8 -11.52 -25.69 -44.45
CA LEU A 8 -10.81 -26.41 -43.39
C LEU A 8 -9.61 -25.63 -42.87
N LEU A 9 -8.88 -24.92 -43.71
CA LEU A 9 -7.76 -24.08 -43.29
C LEU A 9 -8.22 -22.91 -42.43
N LYS A 10 -9.33 -22.26 -42.80
CA LYS A 10 -9.93 -21.18 -42.00
C LYS A 10 -10.46 -21.68 -40.64
N ALA A 11 -11.12 -22.82 -40.59
CA ALA A 11 -11.60 -23.44 -39.37
C ALA A 11 -10.43 -23.77 -38.43
N CYS A 12 -9.32 -24.32 -38.96
CA CYS A 12 -8.13 -24.64 -38.21
C CYS A 12 -7.44 -23.38 -37.64
N LEU A 13 -7.42 -22.28 -38.44
CA LEU A 13 -6.84 -21.00 -38.00
C LEU A 13 -7.67 -20.35 -36.87
N VAL A 14 -9.00 -20.43 -36.95
CA VAL A 14 -9.91 -19.89 -35.89
C VAL A 14 -9.79 -20.71 -34.64
N THR A 15 -9.71 -22.04 -34.72
CA THR A 15 -9.53 -22.88 -33.52
C THR A 15 -8.16 -22.68 -32.88
N LEU A 16 -7.10 -22.49 -33.67
CA LEU A 16 -5.77 -22.17 -33.15
C LEU A 16 -5.75 -20.80 -32.43
N LEU A 17 -6.43 -19.80 -33.00
CA LEU A 17 -6.55 -18.47 -32.41
C LEU A 17 -7.32 -18.49 -31.06
N MET A 18 -8.39 -19.31 -30.96
CA MET A 18 -9.15 -19.50 -29.72
C MET A 18 -8.33 -20.18 -28.62
N VAL A 19 -7.44 -21.09 -28.94
CA VAL A 19 -6.57 -21.79 -27.95
C VAL A 19 -5.51 -20.83 -27.40
N VAL A 20 -5.00 -19.89 -28.17
CA VAL A 20 -4.00 -18.90 -27.72
C VAL A 20 -4.62 -17.89 -26.75
N LEU A 21 -5.90 -17.54 -26.89
CA LEU A 21 -6.61 -16.62 -26.00
C LEU A 21 -6.94 -17.23 -24.63
N ALA A 22 -7.02 -18.55 -24.51
CA ALA A 22 -7.29 -19.24 -23.25
C ALA A 22 -6.06 -19.38 -22.34
N GLY A 23 -4.85 -19.10 -22.83
CA GLY A 23 -3.59 -19.32 -22.13
C GLY A 23 -3.19 -18.26 -21.09
N CYS A 24 -3.92 -17.14 -20.94
CA CYS A 24 -3.52 -16.02 -20.08
C CYS A 24 -4.20 -15.95 -18.71
N ALA A 25 -4.97 -16.96 -18.29
CA ALA A 25 -5.63 -17.00 -16.97
C ALA A 25 -4.73 -17.65 -15.89
N GLY A 26 -3.43 -17.36 -15.90
CA GLY A 26 -2.51 -17.76 -14.83
C GLY A 26 -2.86 -17.01 -13.52
N LYS A 27 -3.09 -17.75 -12.43
CA LYS A 27 -3.30 -17.20 -11.09
C LYS A 27 -2.08 -16.33 -10.71
N ALA A 28 -2.29 -15.07 -10.38
CA ALA A 28 -1.20 -14.20 -9.95
C ALA A 28 -0.50 -14.79 -8.71
N PRO A 29 0.83 -14.70 -8.61
CA PRO A 29 1.55 -15.20 -7.44
C PRO A 29 1.14 -14.44 -6.17
N ALA A 30 1.23 -15.12 -5.01
CA ALA A 30 0.92 -14.53 -3.72
C ALA A 30 1.83 -13.30 -3.45
N PRO A 31 1.29 -12.16 -2.98
CA PRO A 31 2.02 -10.91 -2.81
C PRO A 31 2.75 -10.83 -1.45
N GLU A 32 3.45 -11.88 -1.04
CA GLU A 32 4.15 -11.96 0.25
C GLU A 32 5.12 -10.81 0.49
N LYS A 33 5.84 -10.41 -0.56
CA LYS A 33 6.78 -9.28 -0.50
C LYS A 33 6.07 -7.98 -0.17
N GLN A 34 4.94 -7.68 -0.81
CA GLN A 34 4.16 -6.46 -0.59
C GLN A 34 3.57 -6.42 0.82
N VAL A 35 3.03 -7.54 1.30
CA VAL A 35 2.53 -7.68 2.68
C VAL A 35 3.64 -7.47 3.71
N THR A 36 4.82 -8.01 3.45
CA THR A 36 6.00 -7.80 4.32
C THR A 36 6.42 -6.34 4.33
N LEU A 37 6.52 -5.69 3.17
CA LEU A 37 6.89 -4.26 3.07
C LEU A 37 5.87 -3.37 3.77
N ALA A 38 4.57 -3.61 3.58
CA ALA A 38 3.51 -2.88 4.28
C ALA A 38 3.61 -3.04 5.80
N THR A 39 3.89 -4.26 6.27
CA THR A 39 4.11 -4.53 7.71
C THR A 39 5.29 -3.74 8.25
N GLN A 40 6.40 -3.69 7.52
CA GLN A 40 7.59 -2.93 7.90
C GLN A 40 7.34 -1.42 7.92
N SER A 41 6.61 -0.89 6.92
CA SER A 41 6.23 0.53 6.86
C SER A 41 5.34 0.94 8.03
N ILE A 42 4.37 0.10 8.42
CA ILE A 42 3.52 0.34 9.59
C ILE A 42 4.38 0.38 10.86
N ALA A 43 5.25 -0.59 11.07
CA ALA A 43 6.15 -0.61 12.21
C ALA A 43 7.08 0.62 12.25
N GLN A 44 7.51 1.12 11.09
CA GLN A 44 8.31 2.34 10.99
C GLN A 44 7.49 3.59 11.37
N ALA A 45 6.24 3.70 10.89
CA ALA A 45 5.33 4.78 11.28
C ALA A 45 5.09 4.80 12.79
N GLU A 46 4.90 3.64 13.41
CA GLU A 46 4.74 3.50 14.87
C GLU A 46 5.96 4.01 15.62
N ARG A 47 7.17 3.61 15.21
CA ARG A 47 8.43 4.10 15.82
C ARG A 47 8.61 5.61 15.65
N SER A 48 8.08 6.18 14.58
CA SER A 48 8.12 7.63 14.32
C SER A 48 7.11 8.43 15.14
N GLY A 49 6.25 7.76 15.93
CA GLY A 49 5.25 8.38 16.78
C GLY A 49 3.87 8.51 16.15
N ALA A 50 3.58 7.76 15.07
CA ALA A 50 2.28 7.84 14.41
C ALA A 50 1.09 7.43 15.29
N VAL A 51 1.34 6.66 16.35
CA VAL A 51 0.30 6.32 17.33
C VAL A 51 -0.29 7.57 17.99
N GLU A 52 0.55 8.56 18.31
CA GLU A 52 0.15 9.82 18.96
C GLU A 52 -0.24 10.89 17.92
N PHE A 53 0.57 11.05 16.87
CA PHE A 53 0.51 12.22 16.00
C PHE A 53 -0.22 11.99 14.66
N ALA A 54 -0.48 10.72 14.28
CA ALA A 54 -1.17 10.37 13.03
C ALA A 54 -2.02 9.10 13.18
N PRO A 55 -2.89 9.01 14.22
CA PRO A 55 -3.60 7.77 14.54
C PRO A 55 -4.59 7.34 13.44
N VAL A 56 -5.16 8.29 12.69
CA VAL A 56 -6.14 8.01 11.63
C VAL A 56 -5.47 7.30 10.45
N GLU A 57 -4.35 7.82 9.97
CA GLU A 57 -3.60 7.27 8.87
C GLU A 57 -2.98 5.91 9.25
N LEU A 58 -2.46 5.80 10.47
CA LEU A 58 -1.93 4.54 10.98
C LEU A 58 -3.01 3.46 11.09
N LYS A 59 -4.22 3.82 11.54
CA LYS A 59 -5.36 2.90 11.57
C LYS A 59 -5.74 2.45 10.16
N SER A 60 -5.83 3.37 9.21
CA SER A 60 -6.13 3.05 7.81
C SER A 60 -5.12 2.05 7.24
N ALA A 61 -3.81 2.28 7.49
CA ALA A 61 -2.76 1.37 7.04
C ALA A 61 -2.93 -0.05 7.64
N ARG A 62 -3.20 -0.15 8.92
CA ARG A 62 -3.42 -1.45 9.61
C ARG A 62 -4.66 -2.17 9.08
N ASP A 63 -5.76 -1.46 8.88
CA ASP A 63 -7.01 -2.03 8.37
C ASP A 63 -6.82 -2.58 6.94
N LYS A 64 -6.13 -1.84 6.08
CA LYS A 64 -5.80 -2.29 4.71
C LYS A 64 -4.85 -3.49 4.70
N LEU A 65 -3.84 -3.52 5.58
CA LEU A 65 -2.95 -4.67 5.71
C LEU A 65 -3.72 -5.92 6.16
N SER A 66 -4.66 -5.79 7.08
CA SER A 66 -5.53 -6.88 7.50
C SER A 66 -6.37 -7.42 6.35
N GLN A 67 -6.98 -6.51 5.56
CA GLN A 67 -7.74 -6.89 4.36
C GLN A 67 -6.84 -7.52 3.29
N ALA A 68 -5.59 -7.06 3.14
CA ALA A 68 -4.64 -7.66 2.21
C ALA A 68 -4.33 -9.11 2.57
N LYS A 69 -4.12 -9.39 3.85
CA LYS A 69 -3.89 -10.76 4.35
C LYS A 69 -5.10 -11.66 4.11
N LEU A 70 -6.32 -11.18 4.43
CA LEU A 70 -7.55 -11.91 4.14
C LEU A 70 -7.73 -12.20 2.64
N ALA A 71 -7.45 -11.23 1.78
CA ALA A 71 -7.53 -11.42 0.34
C ALA A 71 -6.48 -12.44 -0.16
N MET A 72 -5.29 -12.47 0.46
CA MET A 72 -4.25 -13.46 0.15
C MET A 72 -4.68 -14.87 0.56
N ASP A 73 -5.28 -15.03 1.75
CA ASP A 73 -5.81 -16.32 2.23
C ASP A 73 -6.94 -16.84 1.32
N ASN A 74 -7.72 -15.93 0.73
CA ASN A 74 -8.76 -16.25 -0.26
C ASN A 74 -8.22 -16.43 -1.69
N GLU A 75 -6.89 -16.41 -1.88
CA GLU A 75 -6.21 -16.47 -3.18
C GLU A 75 -6.58 -15.33 -4.16
N GLU A 76 -7.14 -14.22 -3.65
CA GLU A 76 -7.43 -12.99 -4.39
C GLU A 76 -6.14 -12.14 -4.55
N ASN A 77 -5.09 -12.71 -5.12
CA ASN A 77 -3.73 -12.20 -5.08
C ASN A 77 -3.55 -10.77 -5.64
N LEU A 78 -4.28 -10.41 -6.69
CA LEU A 78 -4.23 -9.04 -7.25
C LEU A 78 -4.85 -8.02 -6.29
N LYS A 79 -5.93 -8.37 -5.63
CA LYS A 79 -6.58 -7.54 -4.61
C LYS A 79 -5.70 -7.41 -3.37
N ALA A 80 -5.13 -8.53 -2.91
CA ALA A 80 -4.19 -8.54 -1.80
C ALA A 80 -2.98 -7.64 -2.06
N ARG A 81 -2.39 -7.71 -3.25
CA ARG A 81 -1.29 -6.84 -3.65
C ARG A 81 -1.67 -5.37 -3.59
N ARG A 82 -2.78 -4.99 -4.21
CA ARG A 82 -3.25 -3.59 -4.20
C ARG A 82 -3.47 -3.08 -2.78
N LEU A 83 -4.14 -3.86 -1.93
CA LEU A 83 -4.39 -3.48 -0.53
C LEU A 83 -3.09 -3.35 0.27
N ALA A 84 -2.10 -4.20 0.04
CA ALA A 84 -0.78 -4.09 0.67
C ALA A 84 -0.03 -2.83 0.21
N ASP A 85 -0.05 -2.53 -1.09
CA ASP A 85 0.55 -1.30 -1.64
C ASP A 85 -0.13 -0.04 -1.06
N GLU A 86 -1.47 -0.03 -0.95
CA GLU A 86 -2.22 1.05 -0.32
C GLU A 86 -1.90 1.19 1.19
N ALA A 87 -1.79 0.07 1.91
CA ALA A 87 -1.39 0.07 3.32
C ALA A 87 0.00 0.69 3.53
N MET A 88 0.93 0.38 2.65
CA MET A 88 2.28 0.96 2.68
C MET A 88 2.26 2.48 2.45
N VAL A 89 1.45 2.97 1.52
CA VAL A 89 1.29 4.41 1.25
C VAL A 89 0.70 5.13 2.46
N ASP A 90 -0.36 4.58 3.07
CA ASP A 90 -0.97 5.15 4.28
C ASP A 90 0.00 5.16 5.48
N ALA A 91 0.80 4.11 5.63
CA ALA A 91 1.83 4.04 6.66
C ALA A 91 2.92 5.11 6.47
N ASN A 92 3.38 5.32 5.24
CA ASN A 92 4.34 6.36 4.92
C ASN A 92 3.76 7.76 5.16
N LEU A 93 2.47 7.98 4.86
CA LEU A 93 1.77 9.22 5.19
C LEU A 93 1.67 9.42 6.70
N ALA A 94 1.35 8.36 7.45
CA ALA A 94 1.31 8.40 8.91
C ALA A 94 2.68 8.77 9.50
N GLU A 95 3.77 8.19 8.99
CA GLU A 95 5.13 8.52 9.39
C GLU A 95 5.47 10.00 9.13
N ALA A 96 5.20 10.49 7.91
CA ALA A 96 5.48 11.87 7.53
C ALA A 96 4.71 12.87 8.39
N LYS A 97 3.41 12.62 8.64
CA LYS A 97 2.57 13.43 9.52
C LYS A 97 3.08 13.42 10.96
N ALA A 98 3.43 12.24 11.48
CA ALA A 98 3.94 12.12 12.84
C ALA A 98 5.22 12.92 13.04
N ARG A 99 6.17 12.82 12.11
CA ARG A 99 7.41 13.61 12.14
C ARG A 99 7.15 15.11 12.09
N SER A 100 6.26 15.56 11.20
CA SER A 100 5.89 16.97 11.08
C SER A 100 5.24 17.50 12.36
N SER A 101 4.24 16.81 12.89
CA SER A 101 3.53 17.21 14.11
C SER A 101 4.45 17.23 15.33
N LYS A 102 5.33 16.22 15.45
CA LYS A 102 6.34 16.19 16.52
C LYS A 102 7.30 17.38 16.44
N SER A 103 7.76 17.73 15.25
CA SER A 103 8.64 18.90 15.05
C SER A 103 7.92 20.20 15.37
N GLN A 104 6.65 20.34 15.00
CA GLN A 104 5.85 21.52 15.34
C GLN A 104 5.67 21.66 16.86
N LYS A 105 5.41 20.56 17.57
CA LYS A 105 5.29 20.55 19.02
C LYS A 105 6.58 21.02 19.70
N VAL A 106 7.75 20.53 19.24
CA VAL A 106 9.05 20.96 19.77
C VAL A 106 9.31 22.44 19.52
N VAL A 107 8.96 22.96 18.34
CA VAL A 107 9.09 24.38 18.03
C VAL A 107 8.22 25.24 18.94
N GLU A 108 6.99 24.79 19.23
CA GLU A 108 6.09 25.53 20.12
C GLU A 108 6.60 25.52 21.58
N GLU A 109 7.07 24.38 22.07
CA GLU A 109 7.69 24.27 23.40
C GLU A 109 8.93 25.18 23.54
N LEU A 110 9.75 25.29 22.47
CA LEU A 110 10.89 26.21 22.47
C LEU A 110 10.47 27.67 22.51
N LYS A 111 9.46 28.06 21.75
CA LYS A 111 8.93 29.44 21.76
C LYS A 111 8.38 29.81 23.13
N ASP A 112 7.65 28.92 23.78
CA ASP A 112 7.15 29.13 25.13
C ASP A 112 8.30 29.28 26.12
N SER A 113 9.32 28.46 26.03
CA SER A 113 10.51 28.57 26.88
C SER A 113 11.24 29.89 26.70
N ILE A 114 11.41 30.38 25.46
CA ILE A 114 12.01 31.69 25.16
C ILE A 114 11.18 32.81 25.78
N ARG A 115 9.85 32.76 25.62
CA ARG A 115 8.94 33.76 26.19
C ARG A 115 9.07 33.86 27.69
N ILE A 116 9.13 32.74 28.40
CA ILE A 116 9.29 32.68 29.87
C ILE A 116 10.62 33.30 30.28
N LEU A 117 11.72 32.99 29.58
CA LEU A 117 13.03 33.55 29.87
C LEU A 117 13.08 35.07 29.63
N GLU A 118 12.44 35.58 28.57
CA GLU A 118 12.32 37.00 28.30
C GLU A 118 11.53 37.73 29.39
N GLU A 119 10.46 37.15 29.89
CA GLU A 119 9.67 37.68 30.99
C GLU A 119 10.47 37.73 32.30
N GLU A 120 11.33 36.74 32.59
CA GLU A 120 12.21 36.72 33.75
C GLU A 120 13.32 37.75 33.67
N LEU A 121 13.90 37.99 32.47
CA LEU A 121 14.96 38.99 32.24
C LEU A 121 14.45 40.43 32.39
N ASN A 122 13.17 40.66 32.15
CA ASN A 122 12.55 41.98 32.21
C ASN A 122 11.96 42.31 33.60
N ARG A 123 12.15 41.43 34.59
CA ARG A 123 11.78 41.65 36.02
C ARG A 123 12.92 42.27 36.80
#